data_71f1364f799999bbc5c9eca9c16dbf1b
#
_entry.id   71f1364f799999bbc5c9eca9c16dbf1b
#
_cell.length_a   1.000
_cell.length_b   1.000
_cell.length_c   1.000
_cell.angle_alpha   90.00
_cell.angle_beta   90.00
_cell.angle_gamma   90.00
#
_symmetry.space_group_name_H-M   'P 1'
#
loop_
_entity.id
_entity.type
_entity.pdbx_description
1 polymer ?
#
loop_
_entity_poly.entity_id
_entity_poly.type
_entity_poly.pdbx_seq_one_letter_code
_entity_poly.pdbx_strand_id
1 'polypeptide(L)'
;MGVQLVKQLIALGNDVYIATRGRKKDAFGIDVNRIVMDVSNRESVYKALKGKYFDVVFDNLAYCSNYVDNVLNAISCGRYIQLSSVEAYKDKKIDLREEDFDPKTNPMKLVDTTAGYVVGKRQAEGVLYQKYNHINGVTVRIPYVTKTDRLYYYCQHIVKHIPMSIDDVARGFTFIRDTEVGKFLPWIAAQNYSGPINLASEGYITIDTIIKYIENRVGERAIIDVEKGDKSPFHEYNETSFSMNMSKAKQLGYTTSNINEWFWDLLDRYIERALKEK
;
A
#
# COMPACT_ATOMS: atom_id res chain seq x y z
N MET A 1 -4.87 0.14 6.64
CA MET A 1 -3.77 -0.84 6.79
C MET A 1 -3.26 -0.87 8.23
N GLY A 2 -2.66 0.19 8.77
CA GLY A 2 -2.12 0.16 10.14
C GLY A 2 -3.09 -0.30 11.22
N VAL A 3 -4.35 0.13 11.18
CA VAL A 3 -5.38 -0.33 12.11
C VAL A 3 -5.61 -1.85 12.01
N GLN A 4 -5.63 -2.40 10.82
CA GLN A 4 -5.82 -3.86 10.61
C GLN A 4 -4.62 -4.65 11.11
N LEU A 5 -3.40 -4.15 10.86
CA LEU A 5 -2.18 -4.74 11.39
C LEU A 5 -2.20 -4.78 12.93
N VAL A 6 -2.48 -3.65 13.58
CA VAL A 6 -2.53 -3.58 15.04
C VAL A 6 -3.56 -4.56 15.62
N LYS A 7 -4.75 -4.63 15.03
CA LYS A 7 -5.78 -5.62 15.43
C LYS A 7 -5.27 -7.06 15.35
N GLN A 8 -4.56 -7.40 14.28
CA GLN A 8 -3.99 -8.75 14.12
C GLN A 8 -2.89 -9.03 15.14
N LEU A 9 -2.01 -8.06 15.40
CA LEU A 9 -0.92 -8.21 16.39
C LEU A 9 -1.47 -8.40 17.81
N ILE A 10 -2.49 -7.62 18.19
CA ILE A 10 -3.18 -7.79 19.49
C ILE A 10 -3.82 -9.18 19.58
N ALA A 11 -4.55 -9.59 18.55
CA ALA A 11 -5.21 -10.90 18.52
C ALA A 11 -4.23 -12.08 18.59
N LEU A 12 -2.98 -11.89 18.14
CA LEU A 12 -1.89 -12.86 18.27
C LEU A 12 -1.16 -12.80 19.62
N GLY A 13 -1.60 -11.96 20.56
CA GLY A 13 -1.04 -11.86 21.91
C GLY A 13 0.29 -11.13 22.00
N ASN A 14 0.63 -10.26 21.02
CA ASN A 14 1.87 -9.50 21.05
C ASN A 14 1.76 -8.27 21.97
N ASP A 15 2.89 -7.84 22.54
CA ASP A 15 3.04 -6.53 23.18
C ASP A 15 3.24 -5.47 22.08
N VAL A 16 2.21 -4.68 21.80
CA VAL A 16 2.15 -3.80 20.62
C VAL A 16 2.47 -2.35 21.00
N TYR A 17 3.45 -1.79 20.33
CA TYR A 17 3.80 -0.38 20.37
C TYR A 17 3.37 0.32 19.09
N ILE A 18 2.58 1.39 19.18
CA ILE A 18 2.22 2.23 18.06
C ILE A 18 2.95 3.58 18.14
N ALA A 19 3.72 3.89 17.10
CA ALA A 19 4.44 5.15 16.98
C ALA A 19 3.70 6.11 16.05
N THR A 20 3.25 7.25 16.58
CA THR A 20 2.44 8.25 15.85
C THR A 20 2.77 9.65 16.33
N ARG A 21 2.27 10.67 15.60
CA ARG A 21 2.38 12.08 16.05
C ARG A 21 1.45 12.45 17.21
N GLY A 22 0.63 11.53 17.72
CA GLY A 22 -0.30 11.78 18.83
C GLY A 22 -1.48 12.72 18.50
N ARG A 23 -1.69 13.07 17.22
CA ARG A 23 -2.73 14.07 16.83
C ARG A 23 -4.15 13.50 16.80
N LYS A 24 -4.30 12.21 16.68
CA LYS A 24 -5.61 11.52 16.62
C LYS A 24 -5.64 10.43 17.68
N LYS A 25 -6.75 10.31 18.38
CA LYS A 25 -7.02 9.17 19.25
C LYS A 25 -7.21 7.92 18.38
N ASP A 26 -6.61 6.82 18.80
CA ASP A 26 -6.89 5.49 18.27
C ASP A 26 -7.99 4.80 19.09
N ALA A 27 -8.46 3.65 18.62
CA ALA A 27 -9.53 2.87 19.27
C ALA A 27 -9.00 1.65 20.03
N PHE A 28 -7.70 1.59 20.37
CA PHE A 28 -7.09 0.40 20.95
C PHE A 28 -7.00 0.43 22.48
N GLY A 29 -7.39 1.52 23.12
CA GLY A 29 -7.44 1.61 24.61
C GLY A 29 -6.11 1.28 25.26
N ILE A 30 -6.13 0.33 26.17
CA ILE A 30 -4.96 -0.15 26.95
C ILE A 30 -4.20 -1.28 26.22
N ASP A 31 -4.73 -1.80 25.12
CA ASP A 31 -4.14 -2.95 24.40
C ASP A 31 -2.86 -2.59 23.63
N VAL A 32 -2.46 -1.32 23.62
CA VAL A 32 -1.24 -0.87 22.95
C VAL A 32 -0.47 0.16 23.78
N ASN A 33 0.84 0.11 23.66
CA ASN A 33 1.76 1.14 24.12
C ASN A 33 1.90 2.23 23.05
N ARG A 34 2.07 3.48 23.46
CA ARG A 34 2.13 4.62 22.55
C ARG A 34 3.46 5.33 22.61
N ILE A 35 4.05 5.56 21.44
CA ILE A 35 5.25 6.36 21.27
C ILE A 35 4.87 7.59 20.44
N VAL A 36 5.07 8.78 20.99
CA VAL A 36 4.81 10.03 20.26
C VAL A 36 6.08 10.46 19.54
N MET A 37 6.04 10.47 18.22
CA MET A 37 7.15 10.94 17.38
C MET A 37 6.67 11.43 16.02
N ASP A 38 7.45 12.28 15.38
CA ASP A 38 7.30 12.64 13.98
C ASP A 38 8.43 12.02 13.16
N VAL A 39 8.10 11.07 12.28
CA VAL A 39 9.06 10.33 11.46
C VAL A 39 9.87 11.24 10.53
N SER A 40 9.32 12.40 10.16
CA SER A 40 10.02 13.40 9.33
C SER A 40 11.09 14.19 10.10
N ASN A 41 11.05 14.15 11.42
CA ASN A 41 11.98 14.87 12.27
C ASN A 41 12.94 13.89 12.96
N ARG A 42 14.20 13.90 12.53
CA ARG A 42 15.25 12.99 13.03
C ARG A 42 15.43 13.06 14.55
N GLU A 43 15.40 14.25 15.12
CA GLU A 43 15.56 14.45 16.57
C GLU A 43 14.37 13.88 17.34
N SER A 44 13.16 14.10 16.85
CA SER A 44 11.93 13.51 17.41
C SER A 44 11.99 11.99 17.44
N VAL A 45 12.40 11.37 16.32
CA VAL A 45 12.55 9.91 16.22
C VAL A 45 13.63 9.42 17.18
N TYR A 46 14.80 10.07 17.20
CA TYR A 46 15.91 9.67 18.06
C TYR A 46 15.54 9.74 19.54
N LYS A 47 14.93 10.84 19.99
CA LYS A 47 14.47 10.98 21.39
C LYS A 47 13.47 9.89 21.79
N ALA A 48 12.57 9.54 20.89
CA ALA A 48 11.51 8.57 21.17
C ALA A 48 11.98 7.11 21.15
N LEU A 49 12.96 6.77 20.30
CA LEU A 49 13.34 5.40 19.98
C LEU A 49 14.74 4.99 20.44
N LYS A 50 15.63 5.93 20.80
CA LYS A 50 17.01 5.64 21.22
C LYS A 50 17.07 4.57 22.31
N GLY A 51 17.88 3.54 22.05
CA GLY A 51 18.14 2.46 23.00
C GLY A 51 16.99 1.48 23.17
N LYS A 52 15.92 1.60 22.39
CA LYS A 52 14.84 0.62 22.37
C LYS A 52 15.18 -0.53 21.41
N TYR A 53 14.75 -1.71 21.81
CA TYR A 53 14.79 -2.92 21.00
C TYR A 53 13.36 -3.41 20.77
N PHE A 54 13.08 -3.86 19.54
CA PHE A 54 11.83 -4.52 19.16
C PHE A 54 12.14 -5.81 18.42
N ASP A 55 11.40 -6.89 18.68
CA ASP A 55 11.55 -8.13 17.95
C ASP A 55 11.22 -7.91 16.45
N VAL A 56 10.14 -7.16 16.18
CA VAL A 56 9.72 -6.81 14.84
C VAL A 56 9.28 -5.34 14.78
N VAL A 57 9.75 -4.63 13.77
CA VAL A 57 9.27 -3.28 13.42
C VAL A 57 8.50 -3.33 12.10
N PHE A 58 7.27 -2.83 12.10
CA PHE A 58 6.46 -2.64 10.90
C PHE A 58 6.44 -1.16 10.51
N ASP A 59 7.15 -0.80 9.47
CA ASP A 59 7.18 0.59 8.97
C ASP A 59 6.16 0.80 7.85
N ASN A 60 5.01 1.34 8.23
CA ASN A 60 3.95 1.73 7.30
C ASN A 60 4.16 3.16 6.74
N LEU A 61 5.15 3.90 7.23
CA LEU A 61 5.44 5.28 6.86
C LEU A 61 6.75 5.45 6.06
N ALA A 62 7.31 4.36 5.55
CA ALA A 62 8.49 4.36 4.69
C ALA A 62 8.21 5.05 3.33
N TYR A 63 7.85 6.34 3.36
CA TYR A 63 7.55 7.11 2.15
C TYR A 63 8.80 7.63 1.43
N CYS A 64 9.91 7.71 2.12
CA CYS A 64 11.20 8.17 1.58
C CYS A 64 12.36 7.59 2.39
N SER A 65 13.57 7.68 1.84
CA SER A 65 14.76 7.14 2.48
C SER A 65 15.12 7.83 3.81
N ASN A 66 14.87 9.14 3.93
CA ASN A 66 15.11 9.84 5.19
C ASN A 66 14.25 9.30 6.34
N TYR A 67 12.99 8.89 6.08
CA TYR A 67 12.13 8.32 7.12
C TYR A 67 12.65 6.98 7.62
N VAL A 68 13.04 6.11 6.69
CA VAL A 68 13.65 4.80 7.02
C VAL A 68 14.97 5.00 7.77
N ASP A 69 15.83 5.92 7.30
CA ASP A 69 17.11 6.26 7.92
C ASP A 69 16.92 6.78 9.35
N ASN A 70 15.97 7.68 9.57
CA ASN A 70 15.65 8.21 10.89
C ASN A 70 15.29 7.10 11.88
N VAL A 71 14.44 6.15 11.45
CA VAL A 71 14.00 5.05 12.31
C VAL A 71 15.15 4.08 12.59
N LEU A 72 15.79 3.55 11.54
CA LEU A 72 16.82 2.52 11.68
C LEU A 72 18.11 3.01 12.35
N ASN A 73 18.39 4.31 12.29
CA ASN A 73 19.49 4.90 13.03
C ASN A 73 19.22 5.06 14.54
N ALA A 74 17.95 4.96 14.97
CA ALA A 74 17.55 5.22 16.35
C ALA A 74 17.22 3.95 17.15
N ILE A 75 16.90 2.82 16.49
CA ILE A 75 16.47 1.58 17.12
C ILE A 75 17.39 0.41 16.81
N SER A 76 17.23 -0.65 17.62
CA SER A 76 17.65 -2.01 17.26
C SER A 76 16.40 -2.88 17.10
N CYS A 77 16.41 -3.80 16.13
CA CYS A 77 15.31 -4.74 15.94
C CYS A 77 15.80 -6.09 15.40
N GLY A 78 15.05 -7.15 15.73
CA GLY A 78 15.29 -8.48 15.17
C GLY A 78 14.89 -8.56 13.70
N ARG A 79 13.78 -7.90 13.34
CA ARG A 79 13.28 -7.80 11.94
C ARG A 79 12.70 -6.43 11.63
N TYR A 80 12.82 -6.04 10.36
CA TYR A 80 12.22 -4.81 9.86
C TYR A 80 11.36 -5.09 8.64
N ILE A 81 10.06 -4.87 8.76
CA ILE A 81 9.07 -5.08 7.70
C ILE A 81 8.61 -3.72 7.18
N GLN A 82 9.08 -3.38 6.00
CA GLN A 82 8.79 -2.11 5.35
C GLN A 82 7.63 -2.25 4.37
N LEU A 83 6.59 -1.46 4.54
CA LEU A 83 5.51 -1.38 3.55
C LEU A 83 5.96 -0.52 2.37
N SER A 84 6.15 -1.19 1.23
CA SER A 84 6.48 -0.56 -0.04
C SER A 84 5.26 -0.48 -0.97
N SER A 85 5.47 -0.30 -2.25
CA SER A 85 4.43 -0.08 -3.25
C SER A 85 4.83 -0.67 -4.60
N VAL A 86 3.85 -0.95 -5.45
CA VAL A 86 4.05 -1.20 -6.88
C VAL A 86 4.82 -0.07 -7.56
N GLU A 87 4.80 1.15 -6.99
CA GLU A 87 5.56 2.30 -7.47
C GLU A 87 7.10 2.13 -7.36
N ALA A 88 7.57 1.12 -6.64
CA ALA A 88 8.99 0.78 -6.64
C ALA A 88 9.46 0.26 -8.01
N TYR A 89 8.59 -0.40 -8.77
CA TYR A 89 8.92 -0.85 -10.12
C TYR A 89 9.09 0.33 -11.09
N LYS A 90 10.12 0.26 -11.94
CA LYS A 90 10.39 1.33 -12.95
C LYS A 90 9.38 1.27 -14.07
N ASP A 91 9.24 0.08 -14.65
CA ASP A 91 8.36 -0.19 -15.78
C ASP A 91 7.24 -1.09 -15.28
N LYS A 92 6.01 -0.60 -15.40
CA LYS A 92 4.84 -1.38 -15.04
C LYS A 92 4.44 -2.28 -16.19
N LYS A 93 4.07 -3.52 -15.89
CA LYS A 93 3.67 -4.54 -16.84
C LYS A 93 2.76 -5.57 -16.20
N ILE A 94 2.17 -6.41 -16.99
CA ILE A 94 1.49 -7.61 -16.50
C ILE A 94 2.52 -8.59 -15.92
N ASP A 95 2.17 -9.21 -14.79
CA ASP A 95 3.00 -10.20 -14.08
C ASP A 95 4.30 -9.62 -13.49
N LEU A 96 4.23 -8.45 -12.85
CA LEU A 96 5.37 -7.84 -12.15
C LEU A 96 5.93 -8.79 -11.09
N ARG A 97 7.23 -9.08 -11.19
CA ARG A 97 7.98 -9.94 -10.28
C ARG A 97 8.93 -9.11 -9.43
N GLU A 98 9.34 -9.62 -8.30
CA GLU A 98 10.23 -8.90 -7.38
C GLU A 98 11.58 -8.56 -8.03
N GLU A 99 12.03 -9.40 -8.97
CA GLU A 99 13.26 -9.24 -9.74
C GLU A 99 13.22 -8.07 -10.75
N ASP A 100 12.03 -7.58 -11.11
CA ASP A 100 11.88 -6.44 -12.03
C ASP A 100 12.40 -5.12 -11.43
N PHE A 101 12.64 -5.09 -10.13
CA PHE A 101 13.36 -4.00 -9.46
C PHE A 101 14.21 -4.52 -8.31
N ASP A 102 15.54 -4.40 -8.45
CA ASP A 102 16.49 -4.74 -7.39
C ASP A 102 16.91 -3.48 -6.62
N PRO A 103 16.48 -3.31 -5.36
CA PRO A 103 16.85 -2.17 -4.53
C PRO A 103 18.32 -2.17 -4.11
N LYS A 104 19.05 -3.28 -4.25
CA LYS A 104 20.48 -3.38 -3.91
C LYS A 104 21.37 -2.72 -4.95
N THR A 105 20.94 -2.73 -6.21
CA THR A 105 21.69 -2.17 -7.34
C THR A 105 21.22 -0.78 -7.76
N ASN A 106 20.04 -0.34 -7.31
CA ASN A 106 19.54 1.00 -7.59
C ASN A 106 20.36 2.04 -6.80
N PRO A 107 20.96 3.06 -7.47
CA PRO A 107 21.76 4.06 -6.77
C PRO A 107 21.02 4.72 -5.60
N MET A 108 21.50 4.49 -4.39
CA MET A 108 20.85 4.96 -3.17
C MET A 108 21.17 6.45 -2.93
N LYS A 109 20.12 7.20 -2.59
CA LYS A 109 20.22 8.58 -2.11
C LYS A 109 19.31 8.78 -0.91
N LEU A 110 19.72 9.62 0.03
CA LEU A 110 18.86 10.11 1.09
C LEU A 110 17.99 11.23 0.52
N VAL A 111 16.70 11.02 0.47
CA VAL A 111 15.70 11.98 -0.02
C VAL A 111 14.55 12.10 0.98
N ASP A 112 13.88 13.23 0.99
CA ASP A 112 12.63 13.45 1.69
C ASP A 112 11.41 13.26 0.75
N THR A 113 10.21 13.56 1.24
CA THR A 113 8.97 13.39 0.48
C THR A 113 8.82 14.36 -0.69
N THR A 114 9.61 15.43 -0.76
CA THR A 114 9.59 16.40 -1.89
C THR A 114 10.15 15.80 -3.19
N ALA A 115 10.92 14.70 -3.09
CA ALA A 115 11.41 13.94 -4.25
C ALA A 115 10.28 13.20 -5.01
N GLY A 116 9.06 13.21 -4.48
CA GLY A 116 7.91 12.51 -5.03
C GLY A 116 7.81 11.05 -4.55
N TYR A 117 6.58 10.51 -4.65
CA TYR A 117 6.24 9.21 -4.06
C TYR A 117 7.04 8.04 -4.67
N VAL A 118 7.15 8.01 -6.01
CA VAL A 118 7.86 6.95 -6.76
C VAL A 118 9.34 6.90 -6.36
N VAL A 119 10.02 8.04 -6.43
CA VAL A 119 11.44 8.15 -6.05
C VAL A 119 11.61 7.81 -4.57
N GLY A 120 10.74 8.37 -3.71
CA GLY A 120 10.77 8.13 -2.28
C GLY A 120 10.70 6.64 -1.93
N LYS A 121 9.77 5.88 -2.54
CA LYS A 121 9.61 4.43 -2.30
C LYS A 121 10.84 3.63 -2.74
N ARG A 122 11.38 3.92 -3.93
CA ARG A 122 12.62 3.26 -4.41
C ARG A 122 13.80 3.52 -3.49
N GLN A 123 13.98 4.75 -3.07
CA GLN A 123 15.07 5.12 -2.19
C GLN A 123 14.89 4.58 -0.76
N ALA A 124 13.66 4.46 -0.28
CA ALA A 124 13.35 3.81 1.00
C ALA A 124 13.75 2.33 1.02
N GLU A 125 13.48 1.58 -0.06
CA GLU A 125 13.99 0.21 -0.20
C GLU A 125 15.51 0.19 -0.29
N GLY A 126 16.12 1.09 -1.07
CA GLY A 126 17.57 1.20 -1.22
C GLY A 126 18.29 1.39 0.12
N VAL A 127 17.79 2.26 0.98
CA VAL A 127 18.36 2.48 2.32
C VAL A 127 18.36 1.21 3.16
N LEU A 128 17.26 0.46 3.19
CA LEU A 128 17.17 -0.78 3.95
C LEU A 128 18.22 -1.80 3.47
N TYR A 129 18.33 -2.01 2.16
CA TYR A 129 19.18 -3.08 1.63
C TYR A 129 20.65 -2.70 1.37
N GLN A 130 20.98 -1.43 1.30
CA GLN A 130 22.36 -0.98 1.06
C GLN A 130 23.02 -0.42 2.33
N LYS A 131 22.34 0.49 3.05
CA LYS A 131 22.90 1.10 4.25
C LYS A 131 22.71 0.24 5.50
N TYR A 132 21.55 -0.41 5.63
CA TYR A 132 21.18 -1.25 6.78
C TYR A 132 21.11 -2.73 6.40
N ASN A 133 22.02 -3.19 5.52
CA ASN A 133 22.05 -4.55 4.97
C ASN A 133 22.28 -5.67 6.02
N HIS A 134 22.70 -5.32 7.22
CA HIS A 134 22.84 -6.23 8.36
C HIS A 134 21.50 -6.52 9.06
N ILE A 135 20.45 -5.74 8.77
CA ILE A 135 19.12 -5.94 9.34
C ILE A 135 18.37 -7.01 8.52
N ASN A 136 17.70 -7.93 9.21
CA ASN A 136 16.78 -8.86 8.57
C ASN A 136 15.53 -8.12 8.07
N GLY A 137 15.63 -7.57 6.85
CA GLY A 137 14.66 -6.67 6.26
C GLY A 137 13.78 -7.34 5.20
N VAL A 138 12.49 -7.02 5.22
CA VAL A 138 11.53 -7.38 4.17
C VAL A 138 10.84 -6.12 3.68
N THR A 139 10.78 -5.90 2.36
CA THR A 139 9.93 -4.87 1.76
C THR A 139 8.71 -5.52 1.10
N VAL A 140 7.52 -5.17 1.58
CA VAL A 140 6.25 -5.69 1.06
C VAL A 140 5.72 -4.69 0.04
N ARG A 141 5.80 -5.04 -1.24
CA ARG A 141 5.28 -4.23 -2.35
C ARG A 141 3.80 -4.53 -2.55
N ILE A 142 2.96 -3.52 -2.44
CA ILE A 142 1.51 -3.64 -2.58
C ILE A 142 0.98 -2.81 -3.75
N PRO A 143 -0.10 -3.24 -4.41
CA PRO A 143 -0.80 -2.46 -5.44
C PRO A 143 -1.73 -1.43 -4.81
N TYR A 144 -2.76 -1.02 -5.54
CA TYR A 144 -3.81 -0.15 -5.03
C TYR A 144 -4.62 -0.81 -3.91
N VAL A 145 -4.66 -0.16 -2.76
CA VAL A 145 -5.48 -0.61 -1.61
C VAL A 145 -6.87 -0.02 -1.71
N THR A 146 -7.88 -0.87 -1.60
CA THR A 146 -9.29 -0.51 -1.84
C THR A 146 -9.95 0.34 -0.76
N LYS A 147 -9.25 0.69 0.32
CA LYS A 147 -9.78 1.56 1.38
C LYS A 147 -9.89 3.03 0.98
N THR A 148 -9.40 3.40 -0.18
CA THR A 148 -9.47 4.78 -0.70
C THR A 148 -10.73 4.96 -1.56
N ASP A 149 -11.27 6.18 -1.63
CA ASP A 149 -12.46 6.49 -2.43
C ASP A 149 -12.21 6.49 -3.96
N ARG A 150 -11.06 5.95 -4.42
CA ARG A 150 -10.73 5.89 -5.86
C ARG A 150 -11.76 5.15 -6.70
N LEU A 151 -12.26 4.02 -6.20
CA LEU A 151 -13.32 3.27 -6.89
C LEU A 151 -14.70 3.95 -6.76
N TYR A 152 -14.93 4.63 -5.62
CA TYR A 152 -16.14 5.39 -5.40
C TYR A 152 -16.30 6.53 -6.41
N TYR A 153 -15.21 7.09 -6.90
CA TYR A 153 -15.21 8.10 -7.98
C TYR A 153 -16.07 7.64 -9.18
N TYR A 154 -15.83 6.45 -9.70
CA TYR A 154 -16.59 5.95 -10.85
C TYR A 154 -18.08 5.78 -10.54
N CYS A 155 -18.41 5.26 -9.38
CA CYS A 155 -19.82 5.11 -8.94
C CYS A 155 -20.51 6.47 -8.85
N GLN A 156 -19.86 7.44 -8.22
CA GLN A 156 -20.42 8.78 -8.05
C GLN A 156 -20.61 9.51 -9.38
N HIS A 157 -19.63 9.44 -10.28
CA HIS A 157 -19.69 10.13 -11.56
C HIS A 157 -20.77 9.56 -12.47
N ILE A 158 -20.91 8.24 -12.55
CA ILE A 158 -21.94 7.61 -13.37
C ILE A 158 -23.33 7.90 -12.80
N VAL A 159 -23.54 7.74 -11.48
CA VAL A 159 -24.83 7.99 -10.83
C VAL A 159 -25.27 9.45 -10.93
N LYS A 160 -24.33 10.40 -10.86
CA LYS A 160 -24.61 11.85 -10.88
C LYS A 160 -24.45 12.49 -12.26
N HIS A 161 -24.18 11.71 -13.32
CA HIS A 161 -23.92 12.17 -14.69
C HIS A 161 -22.80 13.20 -14.78
N ILE A 162 -21.73 13.03 -13.98
CA ILE A 162 -20.55 13.91 -14.00
C ILE A 162 -19.57 13.37 -15.05
N PRO A 163 -19.11 14.18 -16.01
CA PRO A 163 -18.12 13.76 -17.00
C PRO A 163 -16.79 13.36 -16.34
N MET A 164 -16.20 12.28 -16.85
CA MET A 164 -14.90 11.75 -16.39
C MET A 164 -13.84 11.93 -17.49
N SER A 165 -12.66 12.42 -17.12
CA SER A 165 -11.49 12.43 -17.98
C SER A 165 -10.73 11.11 -17.85
N ILE A 166 -10.90 10.23 -18.85
CA ILE A 166 -10.25 8.92 -18.94
C ILE A 166 -9.70 8.77 -20.35
N ASP A 167 -8.39 8.71 -20.47
CA ASP A 167 -7.69 8.63 -21.76
C ASP A 167 -7.63 7.20 -22.32
N ASP A 168 -7.64 6.18 -21.46
CA ASP A 168 -7.63 4.78 -21.87
C ASP A 168 -8.39 3.90 -20.86
N VAL A 169 -9.59 3.48 -21.24
CA VAL A 169 -10.44 2.58 -20.43
C VAL A 169 -9.96 1.13 -20.41
N ALA A 170 -9.09 0.73 -21.37
CA ALA A 170 -8.55 -0.62 -21.39
C ALA A 170 -7.47 -0.86 -20.32
N ARG A 171 -6.98 0.19 -19.69
CA ARG A 171 -6.04 0.05 -18.55
C ARG A 171 -6.65 -0.76 -17.44
N GLY A 172 -5.85 -1.69 -16.93
CA GLY A 172 -6.25 -2.57 -15.84
C GLY A 172 -5.20 -2.63 -14.73
N PHE A 173 -5.69 -2.79 -13.51
CA PHE A 173 -4.88 -2.73 -12.30
C PHE A 173 -5.19 -3.87 -11.35
N THR A 174 -4.19 -4.30 -10.61
CA THR A 174 -4.37 -5.18 -9.46
C THR A 174 -4.72 -4.35 -8.22
N PHE A 175 -5.55 -4.93 -7.37
CA PHE A 175 -5.97 -4.33 -6.10
C PHE A 175 -5.70 -5.28 -4.93
N ILE A 176 -5.79 -4.74 -3.72
CA ILE A 176 -5.75 -5.52 -2.47
C ILE A 176 -6.62 -4.87 -1.40
N ARG A 177 -7.24 -5.68 -0.54
CA ARG A 177 -7.95 -5.19 0.64
C ARG A 177 -6.98 -4.83 1.76
N ASP A 178 -7.29 -3.78 2.52
CA ASP A 178 -6.48 -3.38 3.68
C ASP A 178 -6.45 -4.46 4.79
N THR A 179 -7.48 -5.30 4.86
CA THR A 179 -7.54 -6.45 5.77
C THR A 179 -6.55 -7.54 5.40
N GLU A 180 -6.30 -7.77 4.12
CA GLU A 180 -5.31 -8.75 3.65
C GLU A 180 -3.89 -8.27 3.95
N VAL A 181 -3.61 -6.98 3.72
CA VAL A 181 -2.32 -6.39 4.12
C VAL A 181 -2.10 -6.57 5.63
N GLY A 182 -3.14 -6.32 6.45
CA GLY A 182 -3.08 -6.49 7.90
C GLY A 182 -2.77 -7.92 8.35
N LYS A 183 -3.26 -8.93 7.63
CA LYS A 183 -2.99 -10.35 7.89
C LYS A 183 -1.61 -10.80 7.40
N PHE A 184 -1.21 -10.32 6.22
CA PHE A 184 0.06 -10.70 5.60
C PHE A 184 1.28 -10.21 6.40
N LEU A 185 1.24 -8.98 6.91
CA LEU A 185 2.40 -8.39 7.58
C LEU A 185 2.89 -9.19 8.79
N PRO A 186 2.04 -9.63 9.74
CA PRO A 186 2.48 -10.52 10.82
C PRO A 186 2.90 -11.90 10.31
N TRP A 187 2.23 -12.43 9.29
CA TRP A 187 2.58 -13.71 8.70
C TRP A 187 3.99 -13.69 8.09
N ILE A 188 4.32 -12.70 7.25
CA ILE A 188 5.68 -12.62 6.64
C ILE A 188 6.76 -12.34 7.69
N ALA A 189 6.42 -11.63 8.77
CA ALA A 189 7.35 -11.42 9.87
C ALA A 189 7.75 -12.72 10.57
N ALA A 190 6.89 -13.74 10.56
CA ALA A 190 7.16 -15.05 11.13
C ALA A 190 7.89 -16.01 10.16
N GLN A 191 8.03 -15.66 8.88
CA GLN A 191 8.71 -16.51 7.89
C GLN A 191 10.23 -16.32 7.90
N ASN A 192 10.97 -17.37 7.61
CA ASN A 192 12.42 -17.27 7.38
C ASN A 192 12.70 -16.74 5.96
N TYR A 193 12.41 -15.47 5.74
CA TYR A 193 12.56 -14.79 4.45
C TYR A 193 13.09 -13.37 4.65
N SER A 194 13.98 -12.91 3.79
CA SER A 194 14.40 -11.51 3.69
C SER A 194 14.44 -11.08 2.22
N GLY A 195 14.19 -9.81 1.96
CA GLY A 195 14.15 -9.26 0.61
C GLY A 195 12.79 -8.69 0.22
N PRO A 196 12.67 -8.21 -1.03
CA PRO A 196 11.39 -7.74 -1.57
C PRO A 196 10.40 -8.89 -1.77
N ILE A 197 9.13 -8.64 -1.47
CA ILE A 197 8.04 -9.58 -1.72
C ILE A 197 6.79 -8.83 -2.16
N ASN A 198 6.13 -9.36 -3.18
CA ASN A 198 4.84 -8.86 -3.64
C ASN A 198 3.70 -9.34 -2.74
N LEU A 199 2.72 -8.47 -2.55
CA LEU A 199 1.45 -8.81 -1.92
C LEU A 199 0.30 -8.15 -2.68
N ALA A 200 -0.54 -8.97 -3.32
CA ALA A 200 -1.70 -8.52 -4.10
C ALA A 200 -2.80 -9.59 -4.07
N SER A 201 -4.03 -9.23 -4.41
CA SER A 201 -5.00 -10.23 -4.86
C SER A 201 -4.67 -10.64 -6.30
N GLU A 202 -4.88 -11.90 -6.64
CA GLU A 202 -4.59 -12.40 -7.98
C GLU A 202 -5.56 -11.85 -9.02
N GLY A 203 -5.05 -11.55 -10.20
CA GLY A 203 -5.79 -10.96 -11.30
C GLY A 203 -5.65 -9.42 -11.37
N TYR A 204 -6.33 -8.85 -12.34
CA TYR A 204 -6.45 -7.40 -12.53
C TYR A 204 -7.80 -7.08 -13.16
N ILE A 205 -8.27 -5.86 -12.98
CA ILE A 205 -9.56 -5.38 -13.50
C ILE A 205 -9.33 -4.11 -14.29
N THR A 206 -9.91 -4.01 -15.49
CA THR A 206 -9.82 -2.83 -16.34
C THR A 206 -10.82 -1.75 -15.93
N ILE A 207 -10.51 -0.50 -16.25
CA ILE A 207 -11.44 0.62 -16.05
C ILE A 207 -12.75 0.38 -16.83
N ASP A 208 -12.66 -0.12 -18.06
CA ASP A 208 -13.82 -0.49 -18.89
C ASP A 208 -14.73 -1.50 -18.16
N THR A 209 -14.14 -2.53 -17.56
CA THR A 209 -14.91 -3.54 -16.80
C THR A 209 -15.60 -2.92 -15.58
N ILE A 210 -14.93 -2.01 -14.87
CA ILE A 210 -15.52 -1.28 -13.73
C ILE A 210 -16.70 -0.43 -14.21
N ILE A 211 -16.52 0.37 -15.27
CA ILE A 211 -17.55 1.23 -15.81
C ILE A 211 -18.77 0.40 -16.26
N LYS A 212 -18.57 -0.63 -17.08
CA LYS A 212 -19.64 -1.50 -17.57
C LYS A 212 -20.41 -2.19 -16.44
N TYR A 213 -19.72 -2.60 -15.38
CA TYR A 213 -20.37 -3.18 -14.21
C TYR A 213 -21.30 -2.16 -13.55
N ILE A 214 -20.83 -0.93 -13.31
CA ILE A 214 -21.63 0.14 -12.69
C ILE A 214 -22.83 0.50 -13.59
N GLU A 215 -22.61 0.73 -14.90
CA GLU A 215 -23.67 1.03 -15.87
C GLU A 215 -24.80 -0.01 -15.83
N ASN A 216 -24.43 -1.29 -15.84
CA ASN A 216 -25.41 -2.39 -15.79
C ASN A 216 -26.18 -2.44 -14.47
N ARG A 217 -25.59 -2.01 -13.35
CA ARG A 217 -26.25 -1.99 -12.03
C ARG A 217 -27.17 -0.80 -11.83
N VAL A 218 -26.84 0.35 -12.41
CA VAL A 218 -27.59 1.59 -12.18
C VAL A 218 -28.52 1.97 -13.35
N GLY A 219 -28.33 1.37 -14.53
CA GLY A 219 -29.10 1.68 -15.73
C GLY A 219 -28.71 3.00 -16.40
N GLU A 220 -27.61 3.62 -15.99
CA GLU A 220 -27.12 4.91 -16.49
C GLU A 220 -25.82 4.70 -17.26
N ARG A 221 -25.49 5.64 -18.17
CA ARG A 221 -24.26 5.58 -18.96
C ARG A 221 -23.20 6.52 -18.44
N ALA A 222 -21.95 6.06 -18.46
CA ALA A 222 -20.79 6.90 -18.15
C ALA A 222 -20.64 7.99 -19.23
N ILE A 223 -20.29 9.20 -18.80
CA ILE A 223 -19.92 10.30 -19.69
C ILE A 223 -18.41 10.42 -19.64
N ILE A 224 -17.74 10.10 -20.74
CA ILE A 224 -16.29 10.24 -20.87
C ILE A 224 -16.00 11.45 -21.73
N ASP A 225 -15.32 12.45 -21.13
CA ASP A 225 -14.87 13.68 -21.80
C ASP A 225 -13.43 13.94 -21.36
N VAL A 226 -12.48 13.59 -22.21
CA VAL A 226 -11.02 13.66 -21.90
C VAL A 226 -10.57 15.09 -21.63
N GLU A 227 -11.21 16.10 -22.25
CA GLU A 227 -10.79 17.49 -22.13
C GLU A 227 -11.41 18.21 -20.92
N LYS A 228 -12.69 17.94 -20.62
CA LYS A 228 -13.49 18.71 -19.64
C LYS A 228 -13.94 17.89 -18.44
N GLY A 229 -13.82 16.57 -18.50
CA GLY A 229 -14.20 15.69 -17.38
C GLY A 229 -13.28 15.82 -16.19
N ASP A 230 -13.78 15.43 -15.03
CA ASP A 230 -12.98 15.32 -13.82
C ASP A 230 -11.93 14.22 -14.01
N LYS A 231 -10.70 14.50 -13.58
CA LYS A 231 -9.57 13.55 -13.75
C LYS A 231 -9.82 12.26 -12.98
N SER A 232 -9.72 11.15 -13.67
CA SER A 232 -9.75 9.81 -13.05
C SER A 232 -8.65 9.68 -11.99
N PRO A 233 -8.93 9.04 -10.84
CA PRO A 233 -7.93 8.84 -9.79
C PRO A 233 -6.75 7.95 -10.19
N PHE A 234 -6.78 7.35 -11.39
CA PHE A 234 -5.69 6.59 -12.00
C PHE A 234 -5.00 7.34 -13.15
N HIS A 235 -5.35 8.62 -13.36
CA HIS A 235 -4.77 9.45 -14.43
C HIS A 235 -3.35 9.97 -14.11
N GLU A 236 -3.04 10.17 -12.82
CA GLU A 236 -1.84 10.92 -12.39
C GLU A 236 -0.50 10.25 -12.71
N TYR A 237 -0.50 8.97 -13.11
CA TYR A 237 0.73 8.17 -13.16
C TYR A 237 1.18 7.76 -14.57
N ASN A 238 0.55 8.23 -15.67
CA ASN A 238 0.80 7.73 -17.03
C ASN A 238 0.90 6.19 -17.06
N GLU A 239 0.01 5.53 -16.33
CA GLU A 239 0.19 4.13 -15.99
C GLU A 239 -0.22 3.23 -17.14
N THR A 240 0.68 2.33 -17.50
CA THR A 240 0.33 1.12 -18.22
C THR A 240 -0.38 0.14 -17.30
N SER A 241 -1.18 -0.76 -17.89
CA SER A 241 -1.78 -1.87 -17.13
C SER A 241 -0.71 -2.66 -16.37
N PHE A 242 -1.05 -3.08 -15.16
CA PHE A 242 -0.15 -3.96 -14.39
C PHE A 242 -0.90 -5.02 -13.59
N SER A 243 -0.25 -6.16 -13.43
CA SER A 243 -0.58 -7.13 -12.38
C SER A 243 0.68 -7.54 -11.63
N MET A 244 0.51 -8.05 -10.42
CA MET A 244 1.62 -8.46 -9.57
C MET A 244 1.67 -9.97 -9.44
N ASN A 245 2.84 -10.56 -9.65
CA ASN A 245 3.09 -12.00 -9.48
C ASN A 245 3.18 -12.35 -8.00
N MET A 246 2.42 -13.35 -7.58
CA MET A 246 2.34 -13.82 -6.20
C MET A 246 3.08 -15.14 -5.95
N SER A 247 3.85 -15.65 -6.92
CA SER A 247 4.50 -16.96 -6.83
C SER A 247 5.43 -17.07 -5.63
N LYS A 248 6.18 -16.03 -5.29
CA LYS A 248 7.10 -16.02 -4.15
C LYS A 248 6.37 -16.16 -2.82
N ALA A 249 5.30 -15.42 -2.59
CA ALA A 249 4.48 -15.54 -1.40
C ALA A 249 3.82 -16.92 -1.31
N LYS A 250 3.34 -17.47 -2.42
CA LYS A 250 2.78 -18.83 -2.51
C LYS A 250 3.82 -19.91 -2.20
N GLN A 251 5.03 -19.79 -2.69
CA GLN A 251 6.12 -20.71 -2.38
C GLN A 251 6.48 -20.72 -0.89
N LEU A 252 6.30 -19.60 -0.21
CA LEU A 252 6.43 -19.51 1.24
C LEU A 252 5.20 -20.04 2.01
N GLY A 253 4.14 -20.46 1.30
CA GLY A 253 2.92 -21.03 1.88
C GLY A 253 1.79 -20.02 2.14
N TYR A 254 1.85 -18.79 1.58
CA TYR A 254 0.76 -17.83 1.71
C TYR A 254 -0.35 -18.10 0.70
N THR A 255 -1.58 -18.16 1.18
CA THR A 255 -2.76 -18.26 0.31
C THR A 255 -3.27 -16.85 -0.04
N THR A 256 -3.25 -16.54 -1.33
CA THR A 256 -3.74 -15.27 -1.85
C THR A 256 -5.23 -15.35 -2.21
N SER A 257 -5.96 -14.23 -2.11
CA SER A 257 -7.31 -14.14 -2.63
C SER A 257 -7.30 -13.85 -4.14
N ASN A 258 -8.37 -14.26 -4.83
CA ASN A 258 -8.63 -13.79 -6.19
C ASN A 258 -9.43 -12.47 -6.12
N ILE A 259 -9.07 -11.50 -6.96
CA ILE A 259 -9.72 -10.18 -6.97
C ILE A 259 -11.23 -10.29 -7.26
N ASN A 260 -11.66 -11.24 -8.10
CA ASN A 260 -13.04 -11.44 -8.46
C ASN A 260 -13.91 -11.97 -7.31
N GLU A 261 -13.32 -12.52 -6.24
CA GLU A 261 -14.05 -13.05 -5.09
C GLU A 261 -14.64 -11.96 -4.18
N TRP A 262 -14.14 -10.73 -4.28
CA TRP A 262 -14.51 -9.67 -3.33
C TRP A 262 -14.70 -8.27 -3.94
N PHE A 263 -14.19 -8.04 -5.15
CA PHE A 263 -14.16 -6.70 -5.75
C PHE A 263 -15.56 -6.19 -6.10
N TRP A 264 -16.39 -7.06 -6.62
CA TRP A 264 -17.75 -6.71 -7.05
C TRP A 264 -18.65 -6.37 -5.87
N ASP A 265 -18.57 -7.10 -4.77
CA ASP A 265 -19.29 -6.79 -3.52
C ASP A 265 -18.86 -5.44 -2.94
N LEU A 266 -17.58 -5.09 -3.08
CA LEU A 266 -17.11 -3.76 -2.68
C LEU A 266 -17.70 -2.68 -3.58
N LEU A 267 -17.73 -2.92 -4.88
CA LEU A 267 -18.24 -1.97 -5.85
C LEU A 267 -19.76 -1.78 -5.68
N ASP A 268 -20.51 -2.82 -5.39
CA ASP A 268 -21.94 -2.74 -5.06
C ASP A 268 -22.20 -1.83 -3.86
N ARG A 269 -21.43 -1.93 -2.78
CA ARG A 269 -21.51 -1.02 -1.63
C ARG A 269 -21.23 0.44 -2.00
N TYR A 270 -20.31 0.69 -2.92
CA TYR A 270 -20.05 2.04 -3.41
C TYR A 270 -21.18 2.56 -4.31
N ILE A 271 -21.78 1.70 -5.13
CA ILE A 271 -22.97 2.04 -5.94
C ILE A 271 -24.15 2.42 -5.01
N GLU A 272 -24.43 1.60 -4.01
CA GLU A 272 -25.51 1.89 -3.02
C GLU A 272 -25.27 3.22 -2.30
N ARG A 273 -24.01 3.52 -1.94
CA ARG A 273 -23.64 4.79 -1.34
C ARG A 273 -23.91 5.95 -2.31
N ALA A 274 -23.45 5.84 -3.55
CA ALA A 274 -23.63 6.87 -4.57
C ALA A 274 -25.12 7.15 -4.86
N LEU A 275 -25.95 6.11 -4.91
CA LEU A 275 -27.40 6.25 -5.10
C LEU A 275 -28.09 6.94 -3.91
N LYS A 276 -27.62 6.72 -2.69
CA LYS A 276 -28.15 7.44 -1.50
C LYS A 276 -27.73 8.89 -1.42
N GLU A 277 -26.63 9.26 -2.08
CA GLU A 277 -26.07 10.62 -2.11
C GLU A 277 -26.47 11.38 -3.41
N LYS A 278 -27.30 10.79 -4.30
CA LYS A 278 -27.88 11.41 -5.51
C LYS A 278 -28.96 12.41 -5.13
#